data_2ab29e93018b0d27bd12610c45fd15e7
#
_entry.id   2ab29e93018b0d27bd12610c45fd15e7
#
_cell.length_a   1.000
_cell.length_b   1.000
_cell.length_c   1.000
_cell.angle_alpha   90.00
_cell.angle_beta   90.00
_cell.angle_gamma   90.00
#
_symmetry.space_group_name_H-M   'P 1'
#
loop_
_entity.id
_entity.type
_entity.pdbx_description
1 polymer ?
#
loop_
_entity_poly.entity_id
_entity_poly.type
_entity_poly.pdbx_seq_one_letter_code
_entity_poly.pdbx_strand_id
1 'polypeptide(L)'
;GTGRAKAAYQDVYRAGKPESAPARITIPEIVKRHEEPVNEGVTIKFVQRLPNPNHRLLHRGIDFDDIESVIIPMIGRSGRKTHTLCVSSQVGCAMGCDFCETAQMGLIRSLSASEIVAQWWAARHIEGIEIDNIVFMGMGEPMDNLDEVLAAIECLTDRSGASIPMANITISTVGRIDGLRRIKDQVQEPGWKRLGLALSLNASNDESRSKLMPINNKWNMQELQDILQELREVRGGRKIMIEYVLIPGVNDSLTNADE
;
A
#
# COMPACT_ATOMS: atom_id res chain seq x y z
N GLY A 1 24.31 -2.79 25.39
CA GLY A 1 23.71 -2.99 24.26
C GLY A 1 22.24 -2.82 23.96
N THR A 2 21.45 -3.87 24.23
CA THR A 2 20.04 -3.98 23.74
C THR A 2 19.08 -2.90 24.26
N GLY A 3 19.26 -2.42 25.49
CA GLY A 3 18.41 -1.39 26.08
C GLY A 3 18.53 -0.02 25.39
N ARG A 4 19.76 0.39 25.05
CA ARG A 4 19.99 1.66 24.34
C ARG A 4 19.44 1.63 22.90
N ALA A 5 19.60 0.51 22.19
CA ALA A 5 19.08 0.36 20.85
C ALA A 5 17.55 0.43 20.85
N LYS A 6 16.89 -0.23 21.80
CA LYS A 6 15.43 -0.16 21.96
C LYS A 6 14.95 1.26 22.30
N ALA A 7 15.64 1.98 23.18
CA ALA A 7 15.29 3.36 23.51
C ALA A 7 15.40 4.27 22.29
N ALA A 8 16.50 4.20 21.54
CA ALA A 8 16.68 4.97 20.31
C ALA A 8 15.59 4.64 19.27
N TYR A 9 15.24 3.37 19.11
CA TYR A 9 14.15 2.94 18.21
C TYR A 9 12.79 3.55 18.64
N GLN A 10 12.49 3.52 19.95
CA GLN A 10 11.27 4.12 20.48
C GLN A 10 11.24 5.65 20.31
N ASP A 11 12.37 6.31 20.49
CA ASP A 11 12.48 7.75 20.27
C ASP A 11 12.20 8.12 18.81
N VAL A 12 12.74 7.37 17.84
CA VAL A 12 12.48 7.59 16.42
C VAL A 12 11.01 7.38 16.07
N TYR A 13 10.46 6.23 16.44
CA TYR A 13 9.13 5.84 15.94
C TYR A 13 7.97 6.39 16.78
N ARG A 14 8.13 6.53 18.11
CA ARG A 14 7.05 7.01 18.99
C ARG A 14 7.12 8.51 19.25
N ALA A 15 8.34 9.01 19.46
CA ALA A 15 8.54 10.41 19.81
C ALA A 15 8.87 11.31 18.60
N GLY A 16 9.07 10.74 17.42
CA GLY A 16 9.39 11.50 16.20
C GLY A 16 10.77 12.16 16.23
N LYS A 17 11.77 11.51 16.88
CA LYS A 17 13.12 12.04 17.05
C LYS A 17 14.13 11.26 16.19
N PRO A 18 14.23 11.54 14.88
CA PRO A 18 15.11 10.79 13.98
C PRO A 18 16.61 10.95 14.35
N GLU A 19 16.96 12.03 15.03
CA GLU A 19 18.31 12.29 15.53
C GLU A 19 18.76 11.31 16.65
N SER A 20 17.82 10.61 17.28
CA SER A 20 18.11 9.57 18.28
C SER A 20 18.61 8.27 17.68
N ALA A 21 18.50 8.09 16.37
CA ALA A 21 18.98 6.90 15.69
C ALA A 21 20.52 6.80 15.74
N PRO A 22 21.09 5.58 15.87
CA PRO A 22 22.54 5.38 15.86
C PRO A 22 23.19 5.67 14.50
N ALA A 23 22.38 5.73 13.43
CA ALA A 23 22.77 6.13 12.10
C ALA A 23 21.84 7.25 11.61
N ARG A 24 22.35 8.08 10.69
CA ARG A 24 21.54 9.16 10.12
C ARG A 24 20.33 8.60 9.37
N ILE A 25 19.14 8.96 9.82
CA ILE A 25 17.89 8.68 9.13
C ILE A 25 17.53 9.91 8.28
N THR A 26 17.28 9.70 6.99
CA THR A 26 16.76 10.75 6.11
C THR A 26 15.26 10.55 5.99
N ILE A 27 14.50 11.54 6.47
CA ILE A 27 13.06 11.60 6.27
C ILE A 27 12.82 12.39 4.99
N PRO A 28 12.13 11.81 3.98
CA PRO A 28 11.81 12.51 2.75
C PRO A 28 10.98 13.76 3.01
N GLU A 29 11.31 14.85 2.33
CA GLU A 29 10.60 16.12 2.45
C GLU A 29 9.20 16.03 1.84
N ILE A 30 8.20 16.62 2.48
CA ILE A 30 6.88 16.86 1.89
C ILE A 30 6.98 18.09 1.02
N VAL A 31 6.92 17.90 -0.31
CA VAL A 31 7.05 18.98 -1.31
C VAL A 31 5.73 19.53 -1.81
N LYS A 32 4.64 18.78 -1.61
CA LYS A 32 3.28 19.20 -1.97
C LYS A 32 2.29 18.60 -1.00
N ARG A 33 1.26 19.37 -0.67
CA ARG A 33 0.19 19.01 0.23
C ARG A 33 -1.14 19.56 -0.28
N HIS A 34 -2.19 18.74 -0.22
CA HIS A 34 -3.54 19.11 -0.59
C HIS A 34 -4.53 18.59 0.47
N GLU A 35 -5.51 19.40 0.79
CA GLU A 35 -6.60 19.04 1.71
C GLU A 35 -7.94 19.08 0.98
N GLU A 36 -8.79 18.11 1.24
CA GLU A 36 -10.15 18.04 0.74
C GLU A 36 -11.11 17.71 1.88
N PRO A 37 -12.02 18.63 2.23
CA PRO A 37 -13.06 18.37 3.21
C PRO A 37 -14.03 17.30 2.71
N VAL A 38 -14.31 16.30 3.56
CA VAL A 38 -15.29 15.23 3.33
C VAL A 38 -16.21 15.12 4.54
N ASN A 39 -17.28 14.34 4.43
CA ASN A 39 -18.25 14.18 5.54
C ASN A 39 -17.62 13.64 6.83
N GLU A 40 -16.60 12.78 6.71
CA GLU A 40 -15.92 12.14 7.82
C GLU A 40 -14.82 13.02 8.45
N GLY A 41 -14.38 14.07 7.76
CA GLY A 41 -13.30 14.96 8.20
C GLY A 41 -12.57 15.63 7.05
N VAL A 42 -11.25 15.61 7.06
CA VAL A 42 -10.40 16.17 5.98
C VAL A 42 -9.51 15.07 5.43
N THR A 43 -9.62 14.79 4.14
CA THR A 43 -8.66 13.96 3.42
C THR A 43 -7.42 14.79 3.13
N ILE A 44 -6.24 14.25 3.46
CA ILE A 44 -4.95 14.93 3.22
C ILE A 44 -4.12 14.09 2.28
N LYS A 45 -3.82 14.62 1.11
CA LYS A 45 -2.85 14.07 0.17
C LYS A 45 -1.54 14.83 0.29
N PHE A 46 -0.43 14.11 0.44
CA PHE A 46 0.90 14.71 0.45
C PHE A 46 1.85 13.96 -0.47
N VAL A 47 2.81 14.70 -1.01
CA VAL A 47 3.85 14.21 -1.91
C VAL A 47 5.18 14.29 -1.21
N GLN A 48 5.86 13.16 -1.07
CA GLN A 48 7.21 13.09 -0.55
C GLN A 48 8.22 12.96 -1.68
N ARG A 49 9.30 13.72 -1.56
CA ARG A 49 10.42 13.72 -2.50
C ARG A 49 11.52 12.80 -2.01
N LEU A 50 11.81 11.76 -2.81
CA LEU A 50 12.82 10.76 -2.54
C LEU A 50 14.07 11.03 -3.39
N PRO A 51 15.29 10.85 -2.86
CA PRO A 51 16.47 10.83 -3.69
C PRO A 51 16.39 9.67 -4.70
N ASN A 52 16.69 9.96 -5.97
CA ASN A 52 16.77 8.91 -6.99
C ASN A 52 18.18 8.28 -6.98
N PRO A 53 18.37 7.06 -6.46
CA PRO A 53 19.67 6.43 -6.38
C PRO A 53 20.25 6.09 -7.76
N ASN A 54 19.42 6.01 -8.79
CA ASN A 54 19.78 5.62 -10.15
C ASN A 54 19.79 6.78 -11.15
N HIS A 55 19.72 8.04 -10.69
CA HIS A 55 19.63 9.22 -11.57
C HIS A 55 20.74 9.24 -12.64
N ARG A 56 21.98 8.85 -12.29
CA ARG A 56 23.13 8.80 -13.20
C ARG A 56 23.01 7.71 -14.26
N LEU A 57 22.33 6.59 -13.95
CA LEU A 57 22.21 5.43 -14.83
C LEU A 57 21.09 5.59 -15.87
N LEU A 58 20.04 6.32 -15.52
CA LEU A 58 18.84 6.46 -16.34
C LEU A 58 18.89 7.62 -17.33
N HIS A 59 19.96 8.44 -17.34
CA HIS A 59 20.14 9.62 -18.21
C HIS A 59 18.94 10.58 -18.26
N ARG A 60 18.05 10.52 -17.27
CA ARG A 60 16.81 11.33 -17.23
C ARG A 60 17.02 12.72 -16.65
N GLY A 61 18.21 13.01 -16.09
CA GLY A 61 18.51 14.32 -15.47
C GLY A 61 17.60 14.69 -14.28
N ILE A 62 16.89 13.69 -13.73
CA ILE A 62 15.98 13.86 -12.60
C ILE A 62 16.65 13.29 -11.38
N ASP A 63 16.98 14.14 -10.42
CA ASP A 63 17.68 13.75 -9.19
C ASP A 63 16.73 13.19 -8.11
N PHE A 64 15.43 13.28 -8.34
CA PHE A 64 14.40 12.96 -7.35
C PHE A 64 13.25 12.16 -7.95
N ASP A 65 12.62 11.36 -7.11
CA ASP A 65 11.35 10.70 -7.39
C ASP A 65 10.30 11.23 -6.41
N ASP A 66 9.13 11.56 -6.90
CA ASP A 66 8.01 11.99 -6.08
C ASP A 66 7.01 10.85 -5.89
N ILE A 67 6.59 10.58 -4.65
CA ILE A 67 5.56 9.60 -4.31
C ILE A 67 4.42 10.24 -3.54
N GLU A 68 3.23 9.66 -3.69
CA GLU A 68 2.02 10.15 -3.04
C GLU A 68 1.60 9.27 -1.88
N SER A 69 1.10 9.90 -0.82
CA SER A 69 0.40 9.26 0.29
C SER A 69 -0.88 10.01 0.59
N VAL A 70 -1.91 9.29 1.05
CA VAL A 70 -3.21 9.90 1.37
C VAL A 70 -3.66 9.48 2.76
N ILE A 71 -3.97 10.44 3.62
CA ILE A 71 -4.61 10.22 4.91
C ILE A 71 -6.12 10.38 4.72
N ILE A 72 -6.86 9.33 4.97
CA ILE A 72 -8.31 9.26 4.75
C ILE A 72 -9.00 9.16 6.10
N PRO A 73 -9.84 10.15 6.48
CA PRO A 73 -10.66 10.05 7.68
C PRO A 73 -11.77 9.01 7.46
N MET A 74 -12.02 8.20 8.47
CA MET A 74 -13.03 7.15 8.44
C MET A 74 -13.90 7.23 9.71
N ILE A 75 -15.18 6.92 9.57
CA ILE A 75 -16.08 6.72 10.71
C ILE A 75 -16.46 5.25 10.79
N GLY A 76 -15.97 4.58 11.83
CA GLY A 76 -16.30 3.19 12.07
C GLY A 76 -17.77 3.00 12.49
N ARG A 77 -18.27 1.77 12.45
CA ARG A 77 -19.66 1.43 12.82
C ARG A 77 -20.06 1.89 14.22
N SER A 78 -19.10 2.02 15.13
CA SER A 78 -19.30 2.53 16.48
C SER A 78 -19.31 4.07 16.58
N GLY A 79 -19.21 4.79 15.46
CA GLY A 79 -19.03 6.25 15.44
C GLY A 79 -17.61 6.72 15.78
N ARG A 80 -16.67 5.79 16.05
CA ARG A 80 -15.27 6.14 16.31
C ARG A 80 -14.62 6.67 15.03
N LYS A 81 -14.01 7.84 15.13
CA LYS A 81 -13.17 8.39 14.07
C LYS A 81 -11.81 7.68 14.06
N THR A 82 -11.36 7.31 12.88
CA THR A 82 -10.06 6.67 12.63
C THR A 82 -9.46 7.26 11.37
N HIS A 83 -8.14 7.11 11.19
CA HIS A 83 -7.47 7.52 9.96
C HIS A 83 -6.81 6.32 9.30
N THR A 84 -7.04 6.18 8.01
CA THR A 84 -6.39 5.19 7.14
C THR A 84 -5.34 5.90 6.30
N LEU A 85 -4.10 5.42 6.35
CA LEU A 85 -3.03 5.89 5.48
C LEU A 85 -2.92 4.98 4.26
N CYS A 86 -3.13 5.57 3.09
CA CYS A 86 -2.84 4.94 1.80
C CYS A 86 -1.37 5.21 1.45
N VAL A 87 -0.58 4.14 1.30
CA VAL A 87 0.86 4.20 1.02
C VAL A 87 1.21 3.66 -0.35
N SER A 88 2.24 4.23 -0.93
CA SER A 88 2.86 3.77 -2.18
C SER A 88 3.90 2.69 -1.91
N SER A 89 4.03 1.74 -2.84
CA SER A 89 5.04 0.67 -2.84
C SER A 89 6.09 0.81 -3.92
N GLN A 90 5.84 1.63 -4.94
CA GLN A 90 6.74 1.88 -6.07
C GLN A 90 6.65 3.34 -6.52
N VAL A 91 7.63 3.79 -7.28
CA VAL A 91 7.55 5.00 -8.11
C VAL A 91 7.07 4.57 -9.49
N GLY A 92 5.85 4.96 -9.85
CA GLY A 92 5.17 4.43 -11.05
C GLY A 92 4.65 3.00 -10.86
N CYS A 93 4.21 2.36 -11.95
CA CYS A 93 3.65 0.99 -11.93
C CYS A 93 3.79 0.33 -13.30
N ALA A 94 4.13 -0.98 -13.33
CA ALA A 94 4.30 -1.75 -14.56
C ALA A 94 2.99 -2.41 -15.04
N MET A 95 1.89 -2.33 -14.28
CA MET A 95 0.69 -3.14 -14.56
C MET A 95 -0.11 -2.67 -15.78
N GLY A 96 0.04 -1.41 -16.19
CA GLY A 96 -0.58 -0.88 -17.41
C GLY A 96 -2.11 -0.81 -17.35
N CYS A 97 -2.72 -0.67 -16.16
CA CYS A 97 -4.16 -0.50 -16.02
C CYS A 97 -4.60 0.79 -16.73
N ASP A 98 -5.56 0.69 -17.65
CA ASP A 98 -5.93 1.77 -18.57
C ASP A 98 -6.51 3.01 -17.86
N PHE A 99 -7.18 2.81 -16.74
CA PHE A 99 -7.81 3.88 -15.94
C PHE A 99 -6.89 4.49 -14.86
N CYS A 100 -5.63 4.03 -14.76
CA CYS A 100 -4.75 4.40 -13.64
C CYS A 100 -3.65 5.36 -14.08
N GLU A 101 -3.64 6.58 -13.51
CA GLU A 101 -2.61 7.60 -13.77
C GLU A 101 -1.19 7.09 -13.47
N THR A 102 -1.02 6.34 -12.37
CA THR A 102 0.28 5.77 -12.01
C THR A 102 0.80 4.79 -13.06
N ALA A 103 -0.10 4.02 -13.68
CA ALA A 103 0.28 3.08 -14.74
C ALA A 103 0.78 3.78 -16.00
N GLN A 104 0.25 4.99 -16.31
CA GLN A 104 0.70 5.81 -17.44
C GLN A 104 2.14 6.32 -17.28
N MET A 105 2.63 6.41 -16.03
CA MET A 105 4.04 6.77 -15.77
C MET A 105 5.01 5.66 -16.13
N GLY A 106 4.54 4.41 -16.22
CA GLY A 106 5.40 3.23 -16.23
C GLY A 106 6.11 3.02 -14.90
N LEU A 107 6.78 1.90 -14.74
CA LEU A 107 7.59 1.63 -13.55
C LEU A 107 8.94 2.34 -13.63
N ILE A 108 9.24 3.15 -12.62
CA ILE A 108 10.55 3.80 -12.46
C ILE A 108 11.42 2.94 -11.54
N ARG A 109 10.96 2.66 -10.31
CA ARG A 109 11.62 1.75 -9.36
C ARG A 109 10.69 1.30 -8.24
N SER A 110 11.08 0.23 -7.56
CA SER A 110 10.48 -0.15 -6.28
C SER A 110 10.98 0.75 -5.14
N LEU A 111 10.14 0.92 -4.11
CA LEU A 111 10.52 1.59 -2.88
C LEU A 111 11.18 0.59 -1.93
N SER A 112 12.18 1.04 -1.18
CA SER A 112 12.71 0.27 -0.05
C SER A 112 11.72 0.25 1.12
N ALA A 113 11.84 -0.70 2.02
CA ALA A 113 11.04 -0.78 3.23
C ALA A 113 11.12 0.51 4.06
N SER A 114 12.30 1.13 4.12
CA SER A 114 12.48 2.41 4.83
C SER A 114 11.72 3.56 4.17
N GLU A 115 11.64 3.63 2.83
CA GLU A 115 10.85 4.64 2.12
C GLU A 115 9.34 4.40 2.29
N ILE A 116 8.91 3.15 2.35
CA ILE A 116 7.51 2.80 2.66
C ILE A 116 7.15 3.24 4.07
N VAL A 117 7.99 2.91 5.06
CA VAL A 117 7.77 3.29 6.48
C VAL A 117 7.85 4.79 6.69
N ALA A 118 8.68 5.50 5.91
CA ALA A 118 8.79 6.97 5.98
C ALA A 118 7.47 7.68 5.65
N GLN A 119 6.58 7.09 4.84
CA GLN A 119 5.25 7.63 4.57
C GLN A 119 4.37 7.64 5.84
N TRP A 120 4.39 6.54 6.61
CA TRP A 120 3.72 6.51 7.92
C TRP A 120 4.35 7.50 8.89
N TRP A 121 5.69 7.57 8.94
CA TRP A 121 6.39 8.48 9.82
C TRP A 121 6.03 9.94 9.54
N ALA A 122 5.93 10.32 8.26
CA ALA A 122 5.51 11.66 7.85
C ALA A 122 4.05 11.94 8.26
N ALA A 123 3.13 11.02 8.02
CA ALA A 123 1.74 11.17 8.43
C ALA A 123 1.62 11.34 9.95
N ARG A 124 2.39 10.57 10.71
CA ARG A 124 2.34 10.58 12.18
C ARG A 124 3.02 11.80 12.80
N HIS A 125 4.20 12.21 12.31
CA HIS A 125 5.05 13.18 12.99
C HIS A 125 5.18 14.52 12.28
N ILE A 126 4.98 14.58 10.96
CA ILE A 126 4.95 15.85 10.22
C ILE A 126 3.51 16.36 10.14
N GLU A 127 2.56 15.53 9.67
CA GLU A 127 1.14 15.90 9.62
C GLU A 127 0.45 15.86 11.00
N GLY A 128 1.06 15.19 11.98
CA GLY A 128 0.57 15.11 13.37
C GLY A 128 -0.68 14.26 13.55
N ILE A 129 -0.97 13.34 12.62
CA ILE A 129 -2.19 12.55 12.60
C ILE A 129 -1.93 11.12 13.10
N GLU A 130 -2.75 10.66 14.05
CA GLU A 130 -2.73 9.28 14.51
C GLU A 130 -3.29 8.37 13.39
N ILE A 131 -2.50 7.36 13.00
CA ILE A 131 -2.85 6.42 11.94
C ILE A 131 -3.33 5.11 12.58
N ASP A 132 -4.58 4.75 12.34
CA ASP A 132 -5.18 3.50 12.83
C ASP A 132 -5.01 2.34 11.84
N ASN A 133 -5.06 2.61 10.52
CA ASN A 133 -5.00 1.61 9.48
C ASN A 133 -4.01 2.02 8.38
N ILE A 134 -3.44 1.04 7.70
CA ILE A 134 -2.57 1.24 6.53
C ILE A 134 -3.08 0.39 5.38
N VAL A 135 -3.18 0.98 4.19
CA VAL A 135 -3.53 0.28 2.96
C VAL A 135 -2.47 0.52 1.89
N PHE A 136 -2.01 -0.56 1.28
CA PHE A 136 -1.08 -0.50 0.13
C PHE A 136 -1.91 -0.36 -1.14
N MET A 137 -2.43 0.85 -1.36
CA MET A 137 -3.35 1.20 -2.46
C MET A 137 -2.91 2.51 -3.16
N GLY A 138 -1.70 2.98 -2.89
CA GLY A 138 -1.09 4.13 -3.55
C GLY A 138 -0.40 3.73 -4.86
N MET A 139 0.73 4.35 -5.15
CA MET A 139 1.48 4.07 -6.38
C MET A 139 2.17 2.70 -6.32
N GLY A 140 2.07 1.94 -7.43
CA GLY A 140 2.75 0.66 -7.62
C GLY A 140 1.87 -0.57 -7.36
N GLU A 141 2.40 -1.73 -7.74
CA GLU A 141 1.85 -3.05 -7.41
C GLU A 141 2.66 -3.66 -6.27
N PRO A 142 2.06 -3.84 -5.08
CA PRO A 142 2.81 -4.36 -3.92
C PRO A 142 3.42 -5.74 -4.14
N MET A 143 2.79 -6.59 -4.97
CA MET A 143 3.32 -7.93 -5.25
C MET A 143 4.60 -7.91 -6.10
N ASP A 144 4.86 -6.82 -6.86
CA ASP A 144 6.11 -6.62 -7.59
C ASP A 144 7.26 -6.16 -6.68
N ASN A 145 6.94 -5.71 -5.48
CA ASN A 145 7.89 -5.24 -4.47
C ASN A 145 7.70 -5.96 -3.13
N LEU A 146 7.31 -7.23 -3.17
CA LEU A 146 6.78 -7.92 -2.02
C LEU A 146 7.78 -8.04 -0.85
N ASP A 147 9.07 -8.24 -1.12
CA ASP A 147 10.08 -8.35 -0.05
C ASP A 147 10.16 -7.08 0.79
N GLU A 148 10.21 -5.93 0.15
CA GLU A 148 10.27 -4.63 0.82
C GLU A 148 8.94 -4.29 1.51
N VAL A 149 7.81 -4.67 0.90
CA VAL A 149 6.48 -4.51 1.49
C VAL A 149 6.35 -5.34 2.77
N LEU A 150 6.77 -6.60 2.76
CA LEU A 150 6.74 -7.46 3.95
C LEU A 150 7.66 -6.92 5.06
N ALA A 151 8.87 -6.49 4.71
CA ALA A 151 9.81 -5.89 5.67
C ALA A 151 9.25 -4.57 6.26
N ALA A 152 8.58 -3.74 5.45
CA ALA A 152 7.90 -2.55 5.94
C ALA A 152 6.75 -2.90 6.91
N ILE A 153 5.96 -3.93 6.63
CA ILE A 153 4.88 -4.39 7.50
C ILE A 153 5.43 -4.89 8.84
N GLU A 154 6.53 -5.64 8.84
CA GLU A 154 7.20 -6.05 10.08
C GLU A 154 7.59 -4.85 10.93
N CYS A 155 8.21 -3.83 10.33
CA CYS A 155 8.57 -2.60 11.02
C CYS A 155 7.35 -1.85 11.57
N LEU A 156 6.29 -1.70 10.76
CA LEU A 156 5.06 -0.99 11.15
C LEU A 156 4.27 -1.72 12.24
N THR A 157 4.39 -3.03 12.33
CA THR A 157 3.71 -3.84 13.36
C THR A 157 4.54 -4.03 14.63
N ASP A 158 5.81 -3.65 14.64
CA ASP A 158 6.68 -3.77 15.81
C ASP A 158 6.11 -2.99 17.02
N ARG A 159 5.92 -3.70 18.12
CA ARG A 159 5.33 -3.16 19.35
C ARG A 159 6.20 -2.08 20.02
N SER A 160 7.48 -2.03 19.72
CA SER A 160 8.38 -0.99 20.22
C SER A 160 8.35 0.28 19.36
N GLY A 161 7.88 0.17 18.12
CA GLY A 161 7.80 1.26 17.13
C GLY A 161 6.39 1.76 16.88
N ALA A 162 5.95 1.70 15.62
CA ALA A 162 4.64 2.17 15.15
C ALA A 162 3.46 1.43 15.78
N SER A 163 3.64 0.13 16.04
CA SER A 163 2.67 -0.72 16.74
C SER A 163 1.28 -0.79 16.10
N ILE A 164 1.22 -0.69 14.77
CA ILE A 164 -0.02 -0.86 14.01
C ILE A 164 -0.44 -2.34 14.08
N PRO A 165 -1.67 -2.66 14.48
CA PRO A 165 -2.09 -4.06 14.52
C PRO A 165 -2.08 -4.68 13.12
N MET A 166 -1.55 -5.92 12.95
CA MET A 166 -1.54 -6.63 11.66
C MET A 166 -2.91 -6.66 10.97
N ALA A 167 -4.00 -6.74 11.74
CA ALA A 167 -5.36 -6.72 11.22
C ALA A 167 -5.79 -5.38 10.60
N ASN A 168 -5.05 -4.33 10.85
CA ASN A 168 -5.29 -2.98 10.37
C ASN A 168 -4.40 -2.62 9.16
N ILE A 169 -3.63 -3.59 8.66
CA ILE A 169 -2.84 -3.43 7.44
C ILE A 169 -3.47 -4.27 6.34
N THR A 170 -3.68 -3.68 5.16
CA THR A 170 -4.23 -4.36 3.99
C THR A 170 -3.30 -4.16 2.79
N ILE A 171 -2.97 -5.26 2.12
CA ILE A 171 -2.31 -5.24 0.81
C ILE A 171 -3.38 -5.39 -0.25
N SER A 172 -3.44 -4.46 -1.21
CA SER A 172 -4.24 -4.57 -2.43
C SER A 172 -3.36 -5.00 -3.59
N THR A 173 -3.90 -5.78 -4.51
CA THR A 173 -3.20 -6.25 -5.71
C THR A 173 -4.13 -6.31 -6.90
N VAL A 174 -3.58 -6.11 -8.09
CA VAL A 174 -4.27 -6.37 -9.36
C VAL A 174 -4.48 -7.86 -9.65
N GLY A 175 -3.99 -8.76 -8.77
CA GLY A 175 -4.14 -10.20 -8.92
C GLY A 175 -2.91 -10.89 -9.50
N ARG A 176 -1.72 -10.51 -9.05
CA ARG A 176 -0.47 -11.23 -9.34
C ARG A 176 -0.46 -12.57 -8.58
N ILE A 177 -0.73 -13.68 -9.29
CA ILE A 177 -0.85 -15.02 -8.68
C ILE A 177 0.47 -15.49 -8.07
N ASP A 178 1.59 -15.18 -8.68
CA ASP A 178 2.93 -15.47 -8.13
C ASP A 178 3.15 -14.80 -6.77
N GLY A 179 2.77 -13.52 -6.64
CA GLY A 179 2.80 -12.79 -5.38
C GLY A 179 1.78 -13.33 -4.36
N LEU A 180 0.55 -13.65 -4.80
CA LEU A 180 -0.50 -14.20 -3.95
C LEU A 180 -0.12 -15.57 -3.38
N ARG A 181 0.62 -16.43 -4.13
CA ARG A 181 1.18 -17.68 -3.61
C ARG A 181 2.18 -17.42 -2.47
N ARG A 182 3.07 -16.44 -2.62
CA ARG A 182 3.99 -16.05 -1.55
C ARG A 182 3.25 -15.51 -0.32
N ILE A 183 2.20 -14.71 -0.51
CA ILE A 183 1.32 -14.26 0.59
C ILE A 183 0.65 -15.45 1.27
N LYS A 184 0.23 -16.48 0.50
CA LYS A 184 -0.36 -17.70 1.08
C LYS A 184 0.61 -18.40 2.04
N ASP A 185 1.89 -18.44 1.71
CA ASP A 185 2.91 -18.98 2.60
C ASP A 185 3.15 -18.04 3.79
N GLN A 186 3.31 -16.75 3.56
CA GLN A 186 3.56 -15.74 4.60
C GLN A 186 2.47 -15.68 5.67
N VAL A 187 1.19 -15.77 5.29
CA VAL A 187 0.08 -15.68 6.27
C VAL A 187 -0.03 -16.89 7.20
N GLN A 188 0.71 -17.96 6.94
CA GLN A 188 0.84 -19.11 7.82
C GLN A 188 1.89 -18.90 8.91
N GLU A 189 2.79 -17.94 8.72
CA GLU A 189 3.77 -17.57 9.73
C GLU A 189 3.11 -16.91 10.97
N PRO A 190 3.70 -17.10 12.17
CA PRO A 190 3.17 -16.52 13.41
C PRO A 190 2.96 -15.00 13.32
N GLY A 191 1.77 -14.54 13.65
CA GLY A 191 1.41 -13.12 13.64
C GLY A 191 0.83 -12.60 12.33
N TRP A 192 1.03 -13.28 11.19
CA TRP A 192 0.64 -12.79 9.87
C TRP A 192 -0.79 -13.15 9.43
N LYS A 193 -1.40 -14.16 10.05
CA LYS A 193 -2.74 -14.67 9.69
C LYS A 193 -3.82 -13.58 9.58
N ARG A 194 -3.64 -12.46 10.28
CA ARG A 194 -4.62 -11.36 10.34
C ARG A 194 -4.39 -10.28 9.29
N LEU A 195 -3.35 -10.37 8.47
CA LEU A 195 -3.10 -9.42 7.37
C LEU A 195 -4.34 -9.28 6.49
N GLY A 196 -4.74 -8.03 6.20
CA GLY A 196 -5.81 -7.72 5.27
C GLY A 196 -5.37 -7.95 3.83
N LEU A 197 -6.29 -8.43 2.98
CA LEU A 197 -6.06 -8.58 1.55
C LEU A 197 -7.22 -7.96 0.77
N ALA A 198 -6.90 -7.29 -0.32
CA ALA A 198 -7.84 -6.75 -1.28
C ALA A 198 -7.42 -7.15 -2.70
N LEU A 199 -8.39 -7.41 -3.55
CA LEU A 199 -8.21 -7.65 -4.99
C LEU A 199 -8.88 -6.54 -5.78
N SER A 200 -8.14 -5.85 -6.64
CA SER A 200 -8.67 -4.95 -7.64
C SER A 200 -9.21 -5.76 -8.81
N LEU A 201 -10.52 -6.06 -8.78
CA LEU A 201 -11.19 -6.87 -9.79
C LEU A 201 -11.52 -6.05 -11.04
N ASN A 202 -12.23 -4.96 -10.87
CA ASN A 202 -12.55 -3.90 -11.84
C ASN A 202 -13.29 -4.33 -13.13
N ALA A 203 -13.67 -5.60 -13.26
CA ALA A 203 -14.47 -6.11 -14.37
C ALA A 203 -15.24 -7.38 -13.95
N SER A 204 -16.30 -7.69 -14.66
CA SER A 204 -17.18 -8.84 -14.40
C SER A 204 -16.77 -10.10 -15.17
N ASN A 205 -15.96 -9.97 -16.23
CA ASN A 205 -15.52 -11.08 -17.07
C ASN A 205 -14.09 -10.84 -17.61
N ASP A 206 -13.47 -11.91 -18.13
CA ASP A 206 -12.10 -11.89 -18.64
C ASP A 206 -11.88 -10.95 -19.83
N GLU A 207 -12.88 -10.82 -20.72
CA GLU A 207 -12.77 -9.94 -21.87
C GLU A 207 -12.64 -8.47 -21.45
N SER A 208 -13.54 -8.02 -20.59
CA SER A 208 -13.55 -6.65 -20.06
C SER A 208 -12.32 -6.41 -19.19
N ARG A 209 -11.96 -7.39 -18.35
CA ARG A 209 -10.81 -7.28 -17.47
C ARG A 209 -9.49 -7.19 -18.23
N SER A 210 -9.33 -7.96 -19.31
CA SER A 210 -8.11 -7.93 -20.13
C SER A 210 -7.91 -6.59 -20.83
N LYS A 211 -9.00 -5.89 -21.19
CA LYS A 211 -8.94 -4.54 -21.75
C LYS A 211 -8.53 -3.50 -20.74
N LEU A 212 -9.10 -3.55 -19.53
CA LEU A 212 -8.84 -2.60 -18.46
C LEU A 212 -7.53 -2.86 -17.71
N MET A 213 -7.17 -4.13 -17.56
CA MET A 213 -6.04 -4.60 -16.73
C MET A 213 -5.29 -5.69 -17.49
N PRO A 214 -4.22 -5.35 -18.23
CA PRO A 214 -3.48 -6.29 -19.10
C PRO A 214 -2.93 -7.53 -18.38
N ILE A 215 -2.76 -7.47 -17.06
CA ILE A 215 -2.32 -8.61 -16.24
C ILE A 215 -3.26 -9.81 -16.36
N ASN A 216 -4.53 -9.60 -16.69
CA ASN A 216 -5.52 -10.66 -16.89
C ASN A 216 -5.19 -11.58 -18.08
N ASN A 217 -4.41 -11.10 -19.05
CA ASN A 217 -3.92 -11.94 -20.15
C ASN A 217 -2.90 -12.99 -19.67
N LYS A 218 -2.28 -12.78 -18.52
CA LYS A 218 -1.34 -13.72 -17.90
C LYS A 218 -2.04 -14.66 -16.92
N TRP A 219 -3.01 -14.14 -16.17
CA TRP A 219 -3.78 -14.87 -15.16
C TRP A 219 -5.24 -14.47 -15.23
N ASN A 220 -6.08 -15.40 -15.66
CA ASN A 220 -7.50 -15.18 -15.84
C ASN A 220 -8.28 -15.16 -14.52
N MET A 221 -9.56 -14.82 -14.58
CA MET A 221 -10.40 -14.69 -13.39
C MET A 221 -10.62 -16.02 -12.66
N GLN A 222 -10.64 -17.16 -13.38
CA GLN A 222 -10.74 -18.47 -12.73
C GLN A 222 -9.50 -18.79 -11.89
N GLU A 223 -8.31 -18.55 -12.41
CA GLU A 223 -7.06 -18.73 -11.67
C GLU A 223 -6.99 -17.80 -10.44
N LEU A 224 -7.52 -16.58 -10.57
CA LEU A 224 -7.64 -15.65 -9.43
C LEU A 224 -8.61 -16.19 -8.39
N GLN A 225 -9.76 -16.70 -8.79
CA GLN A 225 -10.74 -17.28 -7.87
C GLN A 225 -10.14 -18.46 -7.11
N ASP A 226 -9.43 -19.33 -7.78
CA ASP A 226 -8.80 -20.52 -7.18
C ASP A 226 -7.80 -20.12 -6.09
N ILE A 227 -6.86 -19.22 -6.37
CA ILE A 227 -5.86 -18.77 -5.38
C ILE A 227 -6.51 -18.00 -4.22
N LEU A 228 -7.56 -17.20 -4.47
CA LEU A 228 -8.28 -16.49 -3.41
C LEU A 228 -9.02 -17.46 -2.49
N GLN A 229 -9.55 -18.57 -3.01
CA GLN A 229 -10.17 -19.61 -2.21
C GLN A 229 -9.13 -20.29 -1.32
N GLU A 230 -7.99 -20.70 -1.88
CA GLU A 230 -6.87 -21.26 -1.11
C GLU A 230 -6.42 -20.31 0.01
N LEU A 231 -6.24 -19.02 -0.30
CA LEU A 231 -5.88 -17.98 0.67
C LEU A 231 -6.92 -17.84 1.77
N ARG A 232 -8.21 -17.92 1.44
CA ARG A 232 -9.30 -17.86 2.40
C ARG A 232 -9.25 -19.04 3.37
N GLU A 233 -8.96 -20.26 2.87
CA GLU A 233 -8.87 -21.47 3.66
C GLU A 233 -7.72 -21.39 4.68
N VAL A 234 -6.48 -21.10 4.25
CA VAL A 234 -5.32 -21.01 5.16
C VAL A 234 -5.47 -19.86 6.18
N ARG A 235 -6.25 -18.82 5.85
CA ARG A 235 -6.58 -17.72 6.76
C ARG A 235 -7.79 -17.99 7.66
N GLY A 236 -8.34 -19.21 7.66
CA GLY A 236 -9.46 -19.62 8.51
C GLY A 236 -10.77 -18.91 8.15
N GLY A 237 -11.07 -18.78 6.86
CA GLY A 237 -12.31 -18.18 6.35
C GLY A 237 -12.35 -16.64 6.36
N ARG A 238 -11.24 -15.96 6.63
CA ARG A 238 -11.19 -14.49 6.62
C ARG A 238 -11.52 -13.95 5.24
N LYS A 239 -12.35 -12.93 5.21
CA LYS A 239 -12.75 -12.25 3.96
C LYS A 239 -11.55 -11.62 3.27
N ILE A 240 -11.59 -11.62 1.95
CA ILE A 240 -10.76 -10.81 1.06
C ILE A 240 -11.66 -9.72 0.50
N MET A 241 -11.20 -8.50 0.52
CA MET A 241 -11.94 -7.37 -0.04
C MET A 241 -11.85 -7.43 -1.56
N ILE A 242 -12.95 -7.16 -2.24
CA ILE A 242 -12.97 -6.96 -3.70
C ILE A 242 -13.21 -5.48 -3.96
N GLU A 243 -12.33 -4.90 -4.76
CA GLU A 243 -12.41 -3.50 -5.18
C GLU A 243 -12.84 -3.46 -6.65
N TYR A 244 -13.79 -2.57 -6.93
CA TYR A 244 -14.36 -2.40 -8.24
C TYR A 244 -14.59 -0.92 -8.51
N VAL A 245 -13.78 -0.32 -9.38
CA VAL A 245 -13.93 1.07 -9.83
C VAL A 245 -15.00 1.10 -10.91
N LEU A 246 -16.11 1.76 -10.67
CA LEU A 246 -17.16 1.96 -11.68
C LEU A 246 -16.70 3.01 -12.68
N ILE A 247 -16.57 2.60 -13.94
CA ILE A 247 -16.16 3.45 -15.06
C ILE A 247 -17.37 3.61 -15.99
N PRO A 248 -17.92 4.84 -16.11
CA PRO A 248 -19.14 5.09 -16.90
C PRO A 248 -19.05 4.57 -18.33
N GLY A 249 -20.03 3.75 -18.73
CA GLY A 249 -20.13 3.18 -20.07
C GLY A 249 -19.12 2.08 -20.39
N VAL A 250 -18.32 1.63 -19.41
CA VAL A 250 -17.31 0.57 -19.60
C VAL A 250 -17.64 -0.69 -18.80
N ASN A 251 -17.83 -0.55 -17.49
CA ASN A 251 -18.04 -1.68 -16.58
C ASN A 251 -19.16 -1.44 -15.54
N ASP A 252 -20.04 -0.47 -15.78
CA ASP A 252 -21.09 0.00 -14.87
C ASP A 252 -22.52 -0.41 -15.29
N SER A 253 -22.66 -1.33 -16.25
CA SER A 253 -23.97 -1.81 -16.70
C SER A 253 -24.59 -2.79 -15.70
N LEU A 254 -25.93 -2.93 -15.75
CA LEU A 254 -26.62 -3.96 -14.96
C LEU A 254 -26.16 -5.38 -15.33
N THR A 255 -25.85 -5.62 -16.61
CA THR A 255 -25.28 -6.89 -17.05
C THR A 255 -23.95 -7.19 -16.35
N ASN A 256 -23.07 -6.20 -16.21
CA ASN A 256 -21.82 -6.39 -15.46
C ASN A 256 -22.03 -6.68 -13.97
N ALA A 257 -23.15 -6.21 -13.40
CA ALA A 257 -23.50 -6.49 -12.01
C ALA A 257 -24.09 -7.89 -11.81
N ASP A 258 -24.72 -8.47 -12.86
CA ASP A 258 -25.33 -9.81 -12.85
C ASP A 258 -24.30 -10.92 -13.13
N GLU A 259 -23.20 -10.61 -13.85
CA GLU A 259 -22.07 -11.53 -14.12
C GLU A 259 -21.20 -11.73 -12.88
#